data_c06cecf3a7e69d43ec9779a0692e4479
#
_entry.id   c06cecf3a7e69d43ec9779a0692e4479
#
_cell.length_a   1.000
_cell.length_b   1.000
_cell.length_c   1.000
_cell.angle_alpha   90.00
_cell.angle_beta   90.00
_cell.angle_gamma   90.00
#
_symmetry.space_group_name_H-M   'P 1'
#
loop_
_entity.id
_entity.type
_entity.pdbx_description
1 polymer ?
#
loop_
_entity_poly.entity_id
_entity_poly.type
_entity_poly.pdbx_seq_one_letter_code
_entity_poly.pdbx_strand_id
1 'polypeptide(L)'
;SIVVDEYAKANVTSGFLSSFPRLFLETLGFSMIIILLATLLYLNQSNVAYILPTLSLFAIALYRLLPSANRIVDGLNTFLYYHKSIDIIYEELKIIQEDLGNETIEFKNKIELTNVEFSYQEKKILSSTNLTINKGEKIAFVGESGSGKSTLVDLIIGLYRSNKGDIKIDNVLVDESNLQNWRSQIGYIPQQVYLFDGTIAENVCFGRDLDKSLLETVLKQANILDFLQTKQGMNTLVGEGGIQLSGGQKQRVAIARALYGQPEILVLDEATSALDEETENKIMREIYQISQKKTLIIVAHRLSTIKNCDKVYRISKGMISS
;
A
#
# COMPACT_ATOMS: atom_id res chain seq x y z
N SER A 1 -21.75 -2.85 -12.77
CA SER A 1 -22.32 -2.31 -14.00
C SER A 1 -22.36 -0.78 -14.02
N ILE A 2 -22.67 -0.06 -12.92
CA ILE A 2 -22.70 1.42 -12.90
C ILE A 2 -21.32 2.02 -13.31
N VAL A 3 -20.23 1.52 -12.75
CA VAL A 3 -18.87 1.97 -13.06
C VAL A 3 -18.50 1.71 -14.53
N VAL A 4 -18.95 0.59 -15.11
CA VAL A 4 -18.71 0.25 -16.52
C VAL A 4 -19.48 1.20 -17.45
N ASP A 5 -20.72 1.56 -17.09
CA ASP A 5 -21.55 2.50 -17.85
C ASP A 5 -21.01 3.93 -17.79
N GLU A 6 -20.50 4.36 -16.63
CA GLU A 6 -19.84 5.66 -16.48
C GLU A 6 -18.52 5.73 -17.26
N TYR A 7 -17.72 4.67 -17.22
CA TYR A 7 -16.50 4.57 -18.01
C TYR A 7 -16.77 4.57 -19.52
N ALA A 8 -17.79 3.85 -19.97
CA ALA A 8 -18.20 3.84 -21.37
C ALA A 8 -18.67 5.22 -21.83
N LYS A 9 -19.48 5.93 -21.04
CA LYS A 9 -19.91 7.31 -21.33
C LYS A 9 -18.73 8.28 -21.36
N ALA A 10 -17.81 8.19 -20.42
CA ALA A 10 -16.61 9.03 -20.39
C ALA A 10 -15.74 8.81 -21.63
N ASN A 11 -15.55 7.55 -22.07
CA ASN A 11 -14.79 7.24 -23.28
C ASN A 11 -15.46 7.77 -24.56
N VAL A 12 -16.77 7.62 -24.70
CA VAL A 12 -17.53 8.16 -25.86
C VAL A 12 -17.42 9.68 -25.90
N THR A 13 -17.61 10.35 -24.76
CA THR A 13 -17.51 11.82 -24.64
C THR A 13 -16.09 12.30 -24.96
N SER A 14 -15.07 11.63 -24.45
CA SER A 14 -13.68 11.94 -24.74
C SER A 14 -13.34 11.75 -26.23
N GLY A 15 -13.81 10.66 -26.84
CA GLY A 15 -13.63 10.39 -28.28
C GLY A 15 -14.30 11.44 -29.16
N PHE A 16 -15.50 11.89 -28.79
CA PHE A 16 -16.20 12.97 -29.50
C PHE A 16 -15.46 14.32 -29.36
N LEU A 17 -15.09 14.70 -28.14
CA LEU A 17 -14.36 15.94 -27.85
C LEU A 17 -13.01 15.99 -28.57
N SER A 18 -12.30 14.87 -28.68
CA SER A 18 -11.01 14.81 -29.38
C SER A 18 -11.16 14.95 -30.91
N SER A 19 -12.26 14.45 -31.49
CA SER A 19 -12.51 14.52 -32.94
C SER A 19 -13.15 15.83 -33.40
N PHE A 20 -13.86 16.52 -32.51
CA PHE A 20 -14.60 17.77 -32.83
C PHE A 20 -13.73 18.87 -33.43
N PRO A 21 -12.54 19.22 -32.87
CA PRO A 21 -11.70 20.26 -33.43
C PRO A 21 -11.27 20.00 -34.87
N ARG A 22 -10.97 18.73 -35.18
CA ARG A 22 -10.59 18.30 -36.53
C ARG A 22 -11.74 18.51 -37.53
N LEU A 23 -12.93 18.03 -37.21
CA LEU A 23 -14.11 18.19 -38.04
C LEU A 23 -14.47 19.66 -38.25
N PHE A 24 -14.31 20.48 -37.19
CA PHE A 24 -14.53 21.91 -37.25
C PHE A 24 -13.55 22.60 -38.20
N LEU A 25 -12.26 22.30 -38.12
CA LEU A 25 -11.23 22.85 -39.00
C LEU A 25 -11.43 22.42 -40.47
N GLU A 26 -11.80 21.17 -40.70
CA GLU A 26 -12.09 20.66 -42.05
C GLU A 26 -13.31 21.39 -42.66
N THR A 27 -14.41 21.52 -41.91
CA THR A 27 -15.62 22.22 -42.40
C THR A 27 -15.38 23.68 -42.65
N LEU A 28 -14.62 24.35 -41.79
CA LEU A 28 -14.24 25.76 -41.93
C LEU A 28 -13.36 25.94 -43.17
N GLY A 29 -12.38 25.07 -43.40
CA GLY A 29 -11.51 25.09 -44.56
C GLY A 29 -12.28 24.91 -45.90
N PHE A 30 -13.17 23.91 -45.96
CA PHE A 30 -14.02 23.73 -47.15
C PHE A 30 -14.99 24.92 -47.38
N SER A 31 -15.58 25.45 -46.32
CA SER A 31 -16.44 26.62 -46.41
C SER A 31 -15.69 27.84 -46.98
N MET A 32 -14.45 28.07 -46.58
CA MET A 32 -13.61 29.14 -47.09
C MET A 32 -13.32 28.97 -48.59
N ILE A 33 -13.05 27.75 -49.08
CA ILE A 33 -12.86 27.48 -50.52
C ILE A 33 -14.14 27.81 -51.29
N ILE A 34 -15.32 27.42 -50.81
CA ILE A 34 -16.60 27.66 -51.45
C ILE A 34 -16.87 29.19 -51.54
N ILE A 35 -16.65 29.90 -50.46
CA ILE A 35 -16.81 31.36 -50.38
C ILE A 35 -15.83 32.03 -51.35
N LEU A 36 -14.56 31.60 -51.38
CA LEU A 36 -13.55 32.12 -52.29
C LEU A 36 -13.97 31.89 -53.74
N LEU A 37 -14.43 30.68 -54.10
CA LEU A 37 -14.91 30.36 -55.43
C LEU A 37 -16.09 31.27 -55.86
N ALA A 38 -17.09 31.41 -54.98
CA ALA A 38 -18.24 32.27 -55.24
C ALA A 38 -17.83 33.74 -55.46
N THR A 39 -16.90 34.23 -54.64
CA THR A 39 -16.37 35.59 -54.75
C THR A 39 -15.59 35.80 -56.05
N LEU A 40 -14.72 34.88 -56.42
CA LEU A 40 -13.93 34.92 -57.66
C LEU A 40 -14.82 34.85 -58.90
N LEU A 41 -15.85 34.00 -58.91
CA LEU A 41 -16.84 33.94 -60.00
C LEU A 41 -17.60 35.26 -60.15
N TYR A 42 -18.00 35.87 -59.08
CA TYR A 42 -18.70 37.17 -59.09
C TYR A 42 -17.82 38.27 -59.64
N LEU A 43 -16.56 38.38 -59.17
CA LEU A 43 -15.65 39.51 -59.56
C LEU A 43 -15.12 39.36 -61.00
N ASN A 44 -14.86 38.11 -61.51
CA ASN A 44 -14.25 37.91 -62.82
C ASN A 44 -15.26 37.55 -63.91
N GLN A 45 -16.53 37.91 -63.76
CA GLN A 45 -17.59 37.68 -64.73
C GLN A 45 -17.59 36.27 -65.35
N SER A 46 -17.31 35.25 -64.47
CA SER A 46 -17.29 33.82 -64.80
C SER A 46 -16.14 33.37 -65.75
N ASN A 47 -15.05 34.12 -65.87
CA ASN A 47 -13.89 33.69 -66.66
C ASN A 47 -13.04 32.69 -65.86
N VAL A 48 -13.28 31.38 -66.12
CA VAL A 48 -12.68 30.23 -65.41
C VAL A 48 -11.16 30.18 -65.53
N ALA A 49 -10.57 30.70 -66.59
CA ALA A 49 -9.12 30.64 -66.84
C ALA A 49 -8.31 31.43 -65.78
N TYR A 50 -8.87 32.50 -65.25
CA TYR A 50 -8.25 33.30 -64.19
C TYR A 50 -8.53 32.75 -62.76
N ILE A 51 -9.62 32.02 -62.62
CA ILE A 51 -10.04 31.49 -61.32
C ILE A 51 -9.26 30.22 -60.93
N LEU A 52 -9.02 29.32 -61.93
CA LEU A 52 -8.45 28.01 -61.71
C LEU A 52 -7.06 27.99 -61.01
N PRO A 53 -6.10 28.84 -61.43
CA PRO A 53 -4.78 28.87 -60.75
C PRO A 53 -4.87 29.30 -59.27
N THR A 54 -5.69 30.33 -59.03
CA THR A 54 -5.89 30.85 -57.65
C THR A 54 -6.57 29.82 -56.76
N LEU A 55 -7.61 29.18 -57.24
CA LEU A 55 -8.32 28.10 -56.54
C LEU A 55 -7.40 26.92 -56.22
N SER A 56 -6.60 26.49 -57.20
CA SER A 56 -5.63 25.40 -57.06
C SER A 56 -4.58 25.70 -56.02
N LEU A 57 -4.07 26.96 -55.99
CA LEU A 57 -3.12 27.40 -54.93
C LEU A 57 -3.72 27.29 -53.55
N PHE A 58 -4.94 27.79 -53.34
CA PHE A 58 -5.64 27.72 -52.06
C PHE A 58 -5.95 26.28 -51.67
N ALA A 59 -6.38 25.44 -52.60
CA ALA A 59 -6.62 24.02 -52.33
C ALA A 59 -5.36 23.27 -51.89
N ILE A 60 -4.21 23.52 -52.55
CA ILE A 60 -2.91 22.91 -52.17
C ILE A 60 -2.46 23.45 -50.82
N ALA A 61 -2.61 24.74 -50.58
CA ALA A 61 -2.27 25.35 -49.28
C ALA A 61 -3.09 24.75 -48.15
N LEU A 62 -4.40 24.59 -48.33
CA LEU A 62 -5.31 23.98 -47.36
C LEU A 62 -4.98 22.51 -47.10
N TYR A 63 -4.69 21.75 -48.18
CA TYR A 63 -4.25 20.36 -48.07
C TYR A 63 -2.98 20.19 -47.22
N ARG A 64 -2.04 21.17 -47.30
CA ARG A 64 -0.82 21.14 -46.49
C ARG A 64 -1.02 21.68 -45.07
N LEU A 65 -1.86 22.68 -44.87
CA LEU A 65 -2.05 23.33 -43.57
C LEU A 65 -2.95 22.52 -42.62
N LEU A 66 -4.04 21.92 -43.13
CA LEU A 66 -4.98 21.15 -42.29
C LEU A 66 -4.33 20.03 -41.49
N PRO A 67 -3.46 19.18 -42.05
CA PRO A 67 -2.79 18.16 -41.25
C PRO A 67 -1.86 18.71 -40.18
N SER A 68 -1.23 19.86 -40.47
CA SER A 68 -0.34 20.53 -39.49
C SER A 68 -1.13 21.13 -38.33
N ALA A 69 -2.26 21.80 -38.62
CA ALA A 69 -3.16 22.34 -37.62
C ALA A 69 -3.74 21.20 -36.74
N ASN A 70 -4.18 20.10 -37.36
CA ASN A 70 -4.69 18.94 -36.62
C ASN A 70 -3.63 18.36 -35.68
N ARG A 71 -2.36 18.21 -36.12
CA ARG A 71 -1.27 17.71 -35.24
C ARG A 71 -1.03 18.61 -34.04
N ILE A 72 -1.14 19.93 -34.22
CA ILE A 72 -1.00 20.88 -33.09
C ILE A 72 -2.13 20.70 -32.10
N VAL A 73 -3.38 20.60 -32.60
CA VAL A 73 -4.55 20.39 -31.73
C VAL A 73 -4.47 19.04 -31.00
N ASP A 74 -4.11 17.98 -31.69
CA ASP A 74 -3.93 16.64 -31.10
C ASP A 74 -2.79 16.62 -30.05
N GLY A 75 -1.69 17.31 -30.35
CA GLY A 75 -0.58 17.48 -29.41
C GLY A 75 -1.00 18.23 -28.13
N LEU A 76 -1.77 19.32 -28.28
CA LEU A 76 -2.31 20.08 -27.15
C LEU A 76 -3.28 19.24 -26.31
N ASN A 77 -4.19 18.52 -26.97
CA ASN A 77 -5.14 17.63 -26.28
C ASN A 77 -4.41 16.52 -25.52
N THR A 78 -3.41 15.91 -26.15
CA THR A 78 -2.56 14.88 -25.50
C THR A 78 -1.83 15.44 -24.29
N PHE A 79 -1.23 16.62 -24.42
CA PHE A 79 -0.55 17.30 -23.32
C PHE A 79 -1.51 17.59 -22.15
N LEU A 80 -2.67 18.16 -22.43
CA LEU A 80 -3.70 18.48 -21.42
C LEU A 80 -4.22 17.21 -20.73
N TYR A 81 -4.38 16.11 -21.49
CA TYR A 81 -4.82 14.83 -20.93
C TYR A 81 -3.80 14.25 -19.94
N TYR A 82 -2.52 14.23 -20.31
CA TYR A 82 -1.47 13.66 -19.46
C TYR A 82 -0.96 14.59 -18.38
N HIS A 83 -1.20 15.90 -18.46
CA HIS A 83 -0.77 16.87 -17.46
C HIS A 83 -1.25 16.47 -16.04
N LYS A 84 -2.51 16.05 -15.92
CA LYS A 84 -3.08 15.62 -14.64
C LYS A 84 -2.39 14.38 -14.06
N SER A 85 -1.93 13.47 -14.92
CA SER A 85 -1.16 12.29 -14.48
C SER A 85 0.23 12.67 -13.98
N ILE A 86 0.84 13.69 -14.59
CA ILE A 86 2.13 14.24 -14.13
C ILE A 86 1.96 14.91 -12.76
N ASP A 87 0.87 15.67 -12.57
CA ASP A 87 0.59 16.31 -11.28
C ASP A 87 0.41 15.27 -10.16
N ILE A 88 -0.34 14.19 -10.43
CA ILE A 88 -0.51 13.10 -9.46
C ILE A 88 0.85 12.47 -9.10
N ILE A 89 1.67 12.13 -10.10
CA ILE A 89 3.00 11.57 -9.85
C ILE A 89 3.88 12.57 -9.10
N TYR A 90 3.81 13.85 -9.45
CA TYR A 90 4.59 14.87 -8.78
C TYR A 90 4.19 15.08 -7.33
N GLU A 91 2.90 15.05 -7.01
CA GLU A 91 2.42 15.13 -5.64
C GLU A 91 2.82 13.87 -4.83
N GLU A 92 2.73 12.68 -5.43
CA GLU A 92 3.20 11.43 -4.80
C GLU A 92 4.72 11.44 -4.56
N LEU A 93 5.52 12.00 -5.48
CA LEU A 93 6.96 12.16 -5.31
C LEU A 93 7.34 13.22 -4.27
N LYS A 94 6.44 14.17 -3.99
CA LYS A 94 6.61 15.15 -2.92
C LYS A 94 6.26 14.61 -1.53
N ILE A 95 5.62 13.44 -1.45
CA ILE A 95 5.41 12.80 -0.17
C ILE A 95 6.80 12.59 0.44
N ILE A 96 7.12 13.46 1.37
CA ILE A 96 8.38 13.43 2.11
C ILE A 96 8.41 12.07 2.79
N GLN A 97 9.46 11.30 2.55
CA GLN A 97 9.73 10.12 3.36
C GLN A 97 9.67 10.58 4.82
N GLU A 98 8.83 9.90 5.60
CA GLU A 98 8.74 10.15 7.03
C GLU A 98 10.18 10.09 7.58
N ASP A 99 10.69 11.19 8.09
CA ASP A 99 11.97 11.16 8.80
C ASP A 99 11.73 10.43 10.12
N LEU A 100 12.11 9.17 10.15
CA LEU A 100 11.88 8.30 11.30
C LEU A 100 12.92 8.51 12.40
N GLY A 101 13.82 9.49 12.20
CA GLY A 101 14.90 9.82 13.13
C GLY A 101 15.92 8.70 13.31
N ASN A 102 16.99 9.02 13.99
CA ASN A 102 18.10 8.08 14.25
C ASN A 102 18.41 7.95 15.76
N GLU A 103 17.60 8.52 16.64
CA GLU A 103 17.81 8.37 18.08
C GLU A 103 17.51 6.95 18.51
N THR A 104 18.34 6.45 19.43
CA THR A 104 18.18 5.09 19.96
C THR A 104 17.22 5.10 21.14
N ILE A 105 16.30 4.16 21.17
CA ILE A 105 15.44 3.84 22.27
C ILE A 105 15.66 2.39 22.66
N GLU A 106 15.94 2.11 23.93
CA GLU A 106 16.17 0.75 24.40
C GLU A 106 14.96 0.24 25.18
N PHE A 107 14.48 -0.94 24.85
CA PHE A 107 13.42 -1.60 25.58
C PHE A 107 14.00 -2.54 26.66
N LYS A 108 14.08 -2.06 27.91
CA LYS A 108 14.64 -2.83 29.06
C LYS A 108 13.59 -3.32 30.03
N ASN A 109 12.54 -2.53 30.28
CA ASN A 109 11.59 -2.80 31.35
C ASN A 109 10.13 -2.84 30.88
N LYS A 110 9.60 -1.75 30.27
CA LYS A 110 8.17 -1.63 30.03
C LYS A 110 7.82 -0.70 28.87
N ILE A 111 6.64 -0.97 28.30
CA ILE A 111 5.90 -0.07 27.40
C ILE A 111 4.75 0.53 28.21
N GLU A 112 4.58 1.84 28.20
CA GLU A 112 3.51 2.54 28.91
C GLU A 112 2.68 3.38 27.94
N LEU A 113 1.37 3.19 27.99
CA LEU A 113 0.38 4.06 27.34
C LEU A 113 -0.31 4.85 28.44
N THR A 114 -0.34 6.18 28.32
CA THR A 114 -0.97 7.08 29.31
C THR A 114 -2.01 7.95 28.63
N ASN A 115 -3.29 7.75 28.96
CA ASN A 115 -4.42 8.50 28.44
C ASN A 115 -4.48 8.58 26.92
N VAL A 116 -4.09 7.50 26.23
CA VAL A 116 -4.02 7.45 24.77
C VAL A 116 -5.41 7.49 24.16
N GLU A 117 -5.65 8.47 23.27
CA GLU A 117 -6.84 8.60 22.45
C GLU A 117 -6.45 8.52 20.96
N PHE A 118 -7.31 7.86 20.17
CA PHE A 118 -7.10 7.80 18.73
C PHE A 118 -8.41 7.81 17.94
N SER A 119 -8.42 8.53 16.83
CA SER A 119 -9.53 8.62 15.89
C SER A 119 -9.03 8.53 14.45
N TYR A 120 -9.74 7.79 13.61
CA TYR A 120 -9.61 7.92 12.16
C TYR A 120 -10.54 9.04 11.71
N GLN A 121 -9.97 10.16 11.28
CA GLN A 121 -10.73 11.38 10.98
C GLN A 121 -11.64 11.76 12.17
N GLU A 122 -12.98 11.73 11.99
CA GLU A 122 -13.93 12.05 13.06
C GLU A 122 -14.37 10.84 13.90
N LYS A 123 -14.04 9.61 13.46
CA LYS A 123 -14.48 8.39 14.15
C LYS A 123 -13.51 8.03 15.27
N LYS A 124 -13.93 8.23 16.51
CA LYS A 124 -13.16 7.84 17.71
C LYS A 124 -13.08 6.32 17.83
N ILE A 125 -11.85 5.79 17.96
CA ILE A 125 -11.57 4.35 18.06
C ILE A 125 -11.11 3.97 19.46
N LEU A 126 -10.19 4.77 20.05
CA LEU A 126 -9.70 4.55 21.41
C LEU A 126 -9.98 5.77 22.28
N SER A 127 -10.35 5.52 23.53
CA SER A 127 -10.74 6.55 24.48
C SER A 127 -9.96 6.38 25.77
N SER A 128 -9.05 7.34 26.06
CA SER A 128 -8.29 7.42 27.34
C SER A 128 -7.72 6.07 27.79
N THR A 129 -7.00 5.42 26.87
CA THR A 129 -6.42 4.11 27.08
C THR A 129 -5.17 4.21 27.96
N ASN A 130 -5.15 3.46 29.08
CA ASN A 130 -4.00 3.29 29.95
C ASN A 130 -3.59 1.82 29.96
N LEU A 131 -2.31 1.53 29.68
CA LEU A 131 -1.80 0.17 29.59
C LEU A 131 -0.32 0.13 29.95
N THR A 132 0.10 -0.90 30.68
CA THR A 132 1.52 -1.18 30.91
C THR A 132 1.83 -2.62 30.51
N ILE A 133 2.84 -2.78 29.65
CA ILE A 133 3.34 -4.08 29.19
C ILE A 133 4.78 -4.22 29.66
N ASN A 134 5.07 -5.22 30.48
CA ASN A 134 6.43 -5.46 30.95
C ASN A 134 7.25 -6.28 29.96
N LYS A 135 8.55 -6.09 29.93
CA LYS A 135 9.47 -6.88 29.10
C LYS A 135 9.36 -8.37 29.44
N GLY A 136 9.28 -9.21 28.41
CA GLY A 136 9.12 -10.66 28.54
C GLY A 136 7.68 -11.12 28.84
N GLU A 137 6.75 -10.20 29.05
CA GLU A 137 5.33 -10.51 29.31
C GLU A 137 4.64 -10.96 28.01
N LYS A 138 3.75 -11.94 28.12
CA LYS A 138 2.89 -12.40 27.03
C LYS A 138 1.49 -11.91 27.26
N ILE A 139 1.04 -10.99 26.43
CA ILE A 139 -0.28 -10.38 26.57
C ILE A 139 -1.16 -10.67 25.37
N ALA A 140 -2.45 -10.70 25.61
CA ALA A 140 -3.44 -10.83 24.54
C ALA A 140 -4.48 -9.71 24.60
N PHE A 141 -4.85 -9.21 23.43
CA PHE A 141 -5.99 -8.34 23.23
C PHE A 141 -7.16 -9.13 22.63
N VAL A 142 -8.30 -9.10 23.31
CA VAL A 142 -9.54 -9.77 22.89
C VAL A 142 -10.68 -8.76 22.82
N GLY A 143 -11.69 -9.05 22.00
CA GLY A 143 -12.87 -8.19 21.84
C GLY A 143 -13.54 -8.38 20.50
N GLU A 144 -14.68 -7.75 20.30
CA GLU A 144 -15.43 -7.83 19.05
C GLU A 144 -14.64 -7.25 17.86
N SER A 145 -15.02 -7.64 16.64
CA SER A 145 -14.45 -7.03 15.44
C SER A 145 -14.75 -5.53 15.43
N GLY A 146 -13.76 -4.72 15.09
CA GLY A 146 -13.89 -3.26 15.10
C GLY A 146 -13.81 -2.60 16.48
N SER A 147 -13.49 -3.33 17.55
CA SER A 147 -13.35 -2.77 18.91
C SER A 147 -12.10 -1.90 19.12
N GLY A 148 -11.15 -1.90 18.18
CA GLY A 148 -9.90 -1.12 18.24
C GLY A 148 -8.63 -1.92 18.57
N LYS A 149 -8.67 -3.28 18.55
CA LYS A 149 -7.52 -4.14 18.87
C LYS A 149 -6.31 -3.89 17.97
N SER A 150 -6.48 -4.02 16.65
CA SER A 150 -5.39 -3.80 15.69
C SER A 150 -4.93 -2.33 15.71
N THR A 151 -5.85 -1.37 15.87
CA THR A 151 -5.48 0.04 16.03
C THR A 151 -4.61 0.28 17.27
N LEU A 152 -4.90 -0.38 18.39
CA LEU A 152 -4.07 -0.29 19.58
C LEU A 152 -2.67 -0.87 19.33
N VAL A 153 -2.60 -2.00 18.65
CA VAL A 153 -1.32 -2.60 18.23
C VAL A 153 -0.58 -1.67 17.28
N ASP A 154 -1.23 -1.09 16.29
CA ASP A 154 -0.63 -0.15 15.35
C ASP A 154 -0.05 1.08 16.04
N LEU A 155 -0.68 1.56 17.11
CA LEU A 155 -0.16 2.63 17.96
C LEU A 155 1.07 2.17 18.75
N ILE A 156 1.03 0.99 19.36
CA ILE A 156 2.16 0.42 20.13
C ILE A 156 3.40 0.25 19.24
N ILE A 157 3.23 -0.25 18.01
CA ILE A 157 4.34 -0.44 17.07
C ILE A 157 4.75 0.86 16.35
N GLY A 158 4.00 1.95 16.59
CA GLY A 158 4.30 3.26 16.03
C GLY A 158 3.90 3.44 14.56
N LEU A 159 2.96 2.64 14.01
CA LEU A 159 2.40 2.87 12.67
C LEU A 159 1.49 4.10 12.65
N TYR A 160 0.79 4.36 13.75
CA TYR A 160 -0.01 5.56 13.95
C TYR A 160 0.46 6.32 15.18
N ARG A 161 0.15 7.61 15.20
CA ARG A 161 0.36 8.47 16.38
C ARG A 161 -0.95 8.67 17.10
N SER A 162 -0.89 8.72 18.40
CA SER A 162 -2.03 9.10 19.24
C SER A 162 -2.46 10.55 18.96
N ASN A 163 -3.77 10.81 18.95
CA ASN A 163 -4.26 12.20 18.93
C ASN A 163 -4.05 12.89 20.25
N LYS A 164 -4.08 12.12 21.37
CA LYS A 164 -3.79 12.59 22.73
C LYS A 164 -3.14 11.47 23.53
N GLY A 165 -2.45 11.86 24.60
CA GLY A 165 -1.74 10.94 25.47
C GLY A 165 -0.40 10.51 24.90
N ASP A 166 0.37 9.78 25.67
CA ASP A 166 1.75 9.43 25.41
C ASP A 166 1.93 7.91 25.33
N ILE A 167 2.83 7.48 24.46
CA ILE A 167 3.37 6.12 24.42
C ILE A 167 4.85 6.22 24.77
N LYS A 168 5.26 5.57 25.84
CA LYS A 168 6.64 5.62 26.36
C LYS A 168 7.25 4.23 26.47
N ILE A 169 8.53 4.14 26.15
CA ILE A 169 9.37 2.97 26.35
C ILE A 169 10.40 3.33 27.40
N ASP A 170 10.32 2.69 28.56
CA ASP A 170 11.22 2.97 29.70
C ASP A 170 11.32 4.48 30.03
N ASN A 171 10.18 5.17 30.03
CA ASN A 171 10.02 6.61 30.24
C ASN A 171 10.47 7.52 29.07
N VAL A 172 10.99 6.98 27.95
CA VAL A 172 11.30 7.73 26.73
C VAL A 172 10.06 7.78 25.85
N LEU A 173 9.65 8.96 25.41
CA LEU A 173 8.52 9.14 24.51
C LEU A 173 8.86 8.57 23.12
N VAL A 174 7.96 7.81 22.53
CA VAL A 174 8.08 7.37 21.14
C VAL A 174 7.61 8.50 20.23
N ASP A 175 8.53 9.03 19.43
CA ASP A 175 8.27 10.12 18.50
C ASP A 175 9.09 9.97 17.20
N GLU A 176 9.07 10.99 16.33
CA GLU A 176 9.78 10.97 15.06
C GLU A 176 11.28 10.75 15.19
N SER A 177 11.90 11.19 16.27
CA SER A 177 13.34 11.10 16.44
C SER A 177 13.85 9.67 16.65
N ASN A 178 13.03 8.77 17.20
CA ASN A 178 13.41 7.41 17.61
C ASN A 178 12.57 6.29 16.99
N LEU A 179 11.60 6.63 16.15
CA LEU A 179 10.61 5.68 15.62
C LEU A 179 11.23 4.57 14.77
N GLN A 180 12.27 4.85 14.00
CA GLN A 180 12.98 3.83 13.21
C GLN A 180 13.63 2.77 14.12
N ASN A 181 14.31 3.22 15.18
CA ASN A 181 14.96 2.33 16.14
C ASN A 181 13.91 1.52 16.92
N TRP A 182 12.78 2.13 17.32
CA TRP A 182 11.68 1.44 17.96
C TRP A 182 11.12 0.33 17.09
N ARG A 183 10.75 0.62 15.84
CA ARG A 183 10.21 -0.35 14.89
C ARG A 183 11.20 -1.50 14.60
N SER A 184 12.50 -1.24 14.62
CA SER A 184 13.51 -2.28 14.38
C SER A 184 13.55 -3.37 15.47
N GLN A 185 13.06 -3.08 16.68
CA GLN A 185 12.97 -4.01 17.80
C GLN A 185 11.70 -4.87 17.78
N ILE A 186 10.81 -4.67 16.77
CA ILE A 186 9.51 -5.32 16.69
C ILE A 186 9.46 -6.24 15.48
N GLY A 187 9.09 -7.50 15.71
CA GLY A 187 8.73 -8.46 14.68
C GLY A 187 7.22 -8.54 14.56
N TYR A 188 6.67 -8.02 13.47
CA TYR A 188 5.23 -7.99 13.23
C TYR A 188 4.79 -9.09 12.27
N ILE A 189 3.77 -9.84 12.67
CA ILE A 189 3.16 -10.92 11.89
C ILE A 189 1.69 -10.52 11.65
N PRO A 190 1.36 -10.06 10.43
CA PRO A 190 0.03 -9.55 10.11
C PRO A 190 -1.02 -10.66 9.96
N GLN A 191 -2.29 -10.27 10.00
CA GLN A 191 -3.43 -11.16 9.75
C GLN A 191 -3.37 -11.77 8.35
N GLN A 192 -3.08 -10.97 7.34
CA GLN A 192 -2.89 -11.42 5.96
C GLN A 192 -1.42 -11.33 5.57
N VAL A 193 -0.82 -12.49 5.32
CA VAL A 193 0.57 -12.56 4.91
C VAL A 193 0.69 -12.25 3.43
N TYR A 194 1.33 -11.14 3.12
CA TYR A 194 1.71 -10.81 1.75
C TYR A 194 3.15 -11.27 1.47
N LEU A 195 3.31 -12.05 0.40
CA LEU A 195 4.61 -12.45 -0.14
C LEU A 195 4.73 -11.90 -1.56
N PHE A 196 5.82 -11.19 -1.85
CA PHE A 196 6.08 -10.70 -3.19
C PHE A 196 6.67 -11.82 -4.06
N ASP A 197 6.54 -11.68 -5.38
CA ASP A 197 7.10 -12.64 -6.33
C ASP A 197 8.63 -12.61 -6.25
N GLY A 198 9.20 -13.69 -5.74
CA GLY A 198 10.61 -13.85 -5.44
C GLY A 198 10.88 -15.14 -4.68
N THR A 199 12.11 -15.26 -4.19
CA THR A 199 12.55 -16.42 -3.41
C THR A 199 12.12 -16.32 -1.94
N ILE A 200 12.20 -17.45 -1.22
CA ILE A 200 12.05 -17.48 0.25
C ILE A 200 13.06 -16.55 0.93
N ALA A 201 14.33 -16.58 0.47
CA ALA A 201 15.38 -15.72 1.03
C ALA A 201 15.01 -14.23 0.92
N GLU A 202 14.63 -13.78 -0.27
CA GLU A 202 14.23 -12.39 -0.50
C GLU A 202 13.02 -11.99 0.33
N ASN A 203 12.01 -12.88 0.43
CA ASN A 203 10.83 -12.64 1.24
C ASN A 203 11.12 -12.58 2.74
N VAL A 204 12.05 -13.38 3.28
CA VAL A 204 12.41 -13.34 4.69
C VAL A 204 13.32 -12.16 5.02
N CYS A 205 14.34 -11.89 4.20
CA CYS A 205 15.22 -10.75 4.41
C CYS A 205 14.48 -9.41 4.25
N PHE A 206 13.57 -9.31 3.31
CA PHE A 206 12.66 -8.17 3.07
C PHE A 206 13.39 -6.83 3.15
N GLY A 207 14.36 -6.62 2.24
CA GLY A 207 15.13 -5.37 2.15
C GLY A 207 16.33 -5.25 3.11
N ARG A 208 16.57 -6.29 3.95
CA ARG A 208 17.78 -6.38 4.78
C ARG A 208 18.87 -7.17 4.06
N ASP A 209 20.11 -6.97 4.46
CA ASP A 209 21.23 -7.75 3.93
C ASP A 209 21.08 -9.24 4.19
N LEU A 210 21.47 -10.06 3.24
CA LEU A 210 21.38 -11.51 3.32
C LEU A 210 22.49 -12.10 4.19
N ASP A 211 22.15 -12.52 5.40
CA ASP A 211 22.96 -13.42 6.23
C ASP A 211 22.39 -14.85 6.12
N LYS A 212 23.12 -15.73 5.44
CA LYS A 212 22.70 -17.12 5.21
C LYS A 212 22.57 -17.92 6.51
N SER A 213 23.45 -17.69 7.50
CA SER A 213 23.44 -18.40 8.78
C SER A 213 22.22 -18.00 9.61
N LEU A 214 21.95 -16.71 9.67
CA LEU A 214 20.77 -16.19 10.35
C LEU A 214 19.48 -16.65 9.63
N LEU A 215 19.46 -16.61 8.30
CA LEU A 215 18.31 -17.05 7.50
C LEU A 215 17.99 -18.53 7.78
N GLU A 216 18.99 -19.41 7.76
CA GLU A 216 18.79 -20.84 8.10
C GLU A 216 18.25 -21.01 9.51
N THR A 217 18.79 -20.26 10.46
CA THR A 217 18.36 -20.29 11.86
C THR A 217 16.88 -19.92 12.00
N VAL A 218 16.44 -18.80 11.39
CA VAL A 218 15.05 -18.36 11.51
C VAL A 218 14.08 -19.24 10.72
N LEU A 219 14.50 -19.82 9.59
CA LEU A 219 13.71 -20.80 8.85
C LEU A 219 13.50 -22.10 9.67
N LYS A 220 14.52 -22.53 10.40
CA LYS A 220 14.43 -23.65 11.34
C LYS A 220 13.50 -23.32 12.52
N GLN A 221 13.66 -22.14 13.13
CA GLN A 221 12.78 -21.67 14.21
C GLN A 221 11.32 -21.58 13.77
N ALA A 222 11.07 -21.09 12.55
CA ALA A 222 9.72 -21.06 11.97
C ALA A 222 9.23 -22.42 11.47
N ASN A 223 10.01 -23.48 11.65
CA ASN A 223 9.67 -24.86 11.29
C ASN A 223 9.24 -25.03 9.81
N ILE A 224 9.94 -24.34 8.89
CA ILE A 224 9.69 -24.44 7.44
C ILE A 224 10.89 -25.00 6.69
N LEU A 225 12.06 -25.11 7.32
CA LEU A 225 13.30 -25.51 6.69
C LEU A 225 13.21 -26.90 6.04
N ASP A 226 12.61 -27.87 6.72
CA ASP A 226 12.48 -29.25 6.22
C ASP A 226 11.64 -29.30 4.93
N PHE A 227 10.54 -28.51 4.87
CA PHE A 227 9.75 -28.37 3.65
C PHE A 227 10.59 -27.77 2.52
N LEU A 228 11.36 -26.73 2.80
CA LEU A 228 12.19 -26.07 1.79
C LEU A 228 13.30 -26.96 1.25
N GLN A 229 13.84 -27.87 2.07
CA GLN A 229 14.83 -28.87 1.63
C GLN A 229 14.26 -29.85 0.58
N THR A 230 12.95 -30.08 0.58
CA THR A 230 12.28 -30.87 -0.46
C THR A 230 12.09 -30.13 -1.78
N LYS A 231 12.45 -28.85 -1.82
CA LYS A 231 12.36 -27.93 -2.97
C LYS A 231 13.76 -27.40 -3.31
N GLN A 232 13.87 -26.13 -3.60
CA GLN A 232 15.14 -25.45 -3.93
C GLN A 232 15.77 -24.75 -2.71
N GLY A 233 15.42 -25.15 -1.48
CA GLY A 233 15.90 -24.54 -0.26
C GLY A 233 15.48 -23.06 -0.17
N MET A 234 16.42 -22.21 0.20
CA MET A 234 16.20 -20.76 0.34
C MET A 234 15.86 -20.06 -0.99
N ASN A 235 16.23 -20.67 -2.14
CA ASN A 235 15.95 -20.16 -3.47
C ASN A 235 14.59 -20.62 -4.02
N THR A 236 13.77 -21.31 -3.22
CA THR A 236 12.42 -21.69 -3.62
C THR A 236 11.60 -20.46 -3.94
N LEU A 237 11.04 -20.41 -5.16
CA LEU A 237 10.16 -19.33 -5.60
C LEU A 237 8.80 -19.48 -4.94
N VAL A 238 8.23 -18.37 -4.48
CA VAL A 238 6.91 -18.37 -3.82
C VAL A 238 5.77 -18.05 -4.79
N GLY A 239 6.07 -17.38 -5.91
CA GLY A 239 5.10 -16.85 -6.87
C GLY A 239 4.34 -15.63 -6.34
N GLU A 240 3.60 -14.97 -7.20
CA GLU A 240 2.83 -13.77 -6.85
C GLU A 240 1.84 -14.08 -5.72
N GLY A 241 1.88 -13.26 -4.65
CA GLY A 241 1.07 -13.47 -3.44
C GLY A 241 1.35 -14.80 -2.73
N GLY A 242 2.47 -15.49 -3.04
CA GLY A 242 2.82 -16.77 -2.44
C GLY A 242 1.93 -17.93 -2.90
N ILE A 243 1.43 -17.90 -4.15
CA ILE A 243 0.48 -18.90 -4.68
C ILE A 243 1.00 -20.35 -4.59
N GLN A 244 2.32 -20.54 -4.57
CA GLN A 244 2.96 -21.86 -4.49
C GLN A 244 3.03 -22.43 -3.07
N LEU A 245 2.58 -21.70 -2.06
CA LEU A 245 2.64 -22.07 -0.66
C LEU A 245 1.23 -22.26 -0.07
N SER A 246 1.08 -23.25 0.83
CA SER A 246 -0.13 -23.38 1.64
C SER A 246 -0.24 -22.22 2.65
N GLY A 247 -1.44 -22.01 3.22
CA GLY A 247 -1.67 -20.97 4.23
C GLY A 247 -0.71 -21.08 5.43
N GLY A 248 -0.51 -22.29 5.96
CA GLY A 248 0.42 -22.53 7.04
C GLY A 248 1.89 -22.29 6.65
N GLN A 249 2.28 -22.57 5.39
CA GLN A 249 3.63 -22.28 4.90
C GLN A 249 3.86 -20.78 4.75
N LYS A 250 2.88 -20.02 4.21
CA LYS A 250 2.94 -18.56 4.17
C LYS A 250 3.12 -17.96 5.56
N GLN A 251 2.38 -18.47 6.53
CA GLN A 251 2.47 -18.02 7.92
C GLN A 251 3.87 -18.27 8.50
N ARG A 252 4.47 -19.45 8.24
CA ARG A 252 5.84 -19.76 8.68
C ARG A 252 6.88 -18.86 8.02
N VAL A 253 6.70 -18.49 6.76
CA VAL A 253 7.57 -17.49 6.10
C VAL A 253 7.42 -16.13 6.77
N ALA A 254 6.20 -15.70 7.14
CA ALA A 254 5.99 -14.46 7.87
C ALA A 254 6.63 -14.48 9.27
N ILE A 255 6.56 -15.59 9.97
CA ILE A 255 7.25 -15.78 11.26
C ILE A 255 8.78 -15.67 11.06
N ALA A 256 9.36 -16.36 10.06
CA ALA A 256 10.78 -16.26 9.75
C ALA A 256 11.19 -14.82 9.42
N ARG A 257 10.40 -14.10 8.61
CA ARG A 257 10.59 -12.65 8.30
C ARG A 257 10.61 -11.79 9.55
N ALA A 258 9.65 -11.99 10.45
CA ALA A 258 9.57 -11.26 11.71
C ALA A 258 10.79 -11.54 12.60
N LEU A 259 11.26 -12.78 12.65
CA LEU A 259 12.41 -13.21 13.46
C LEU A 259 13.76 -12.75 12.87
N TYR A 260 13.84 -12.55 11.55
CA TYR A 260 15.09 -12.17 10.87
C TYR A 260 15.64 -10.82 11.36
N GLY A 261 14.77 -9.91 11.81
CA GLY A 261 15.16 -8.66 12.46
C GLY A 261 15.68 -8.83 13.90
N GLN A 262 15.73 -10.03 14.43
CA GLN A 262 16.12 -10.33 15.83
C GLN A 262 15.34 -9.49 16.87
N PRO A 263 14.01 -9.42 16.78
CA PRO A 263 13.21 -8.50 17.58
C PRO A 263 13.22 -8.84 19.06
N GLU A 264 13.02 -7.83 19.91
CA GLU A 264 12.75 -7.97 21.36
C GLU A 264 11.25 -8.23 21.61
N ILE A 265 10.39 -7.80 20.69
CA ILE A 265 8.94 -7.90 20.78
C ILE A 265 8.42 -8.63 19.55
N LEU A 266 7.55 -9.62 19.76
CA LEU A 266 6.77 -10.24 18.69
C LEU A 266 5.32 -9.80 18.80
N VAL A 267 4.75 -9.37 17.69
CA VAL A 267 3.35 -8.97 17.57
C VAL A 267 2.65 -9.87 16.59
N LEU A 268 1.55 -10.48 17.01
CA LEU A 268 0.67 -11.32 16.18
C LEU A 268 -0.70 -10.64 16.06
N ASP A 269 -1.01 -10.15 14.87
CA ASP A 269 -2.33 -9.57 14.62
C ASP A 269 -3.22 -10.58 13.88
N GLU A 270 -4.05 -11.31 14.63
CA GLU A 270 -4.97 -12.35 14.12
C GLU A 270 -4.29 -13.35 13.14
N ALA A 271 -3.02 -13.53 13.30
CA ALA A 271 -2.12 -14.18 12.34
C ALA A 271 -2.51 -15.65 11.98
N THR A 272 -3.33 -16.29 12.78
CA THR A 272 -3.74 -17.71 12.60
C THR A 272 -5.21 -17.87 12.24
N SER A 273 -5.97 -16.78 12.08
CA SER A 273 -7.42 -16.81 11.89
C SER A 273 -7.90 -17.55 10.63
N ALA A 274 -7.07 -17.60 9.60
CA ALA A 274 -7.36 -18.28 8.33
C ALA A 274 -6.94 -19.77 8.30
N LEU A 275 -6.41 -20.31 9.41
CA LEU A 275 -5.92 -21.67 9.50
C LEU A 275 -6.94 -22.59 10.19
N ASP A 276 -6.86 -23.87 9.88
CA ASP A 276 -7.54 -24.92 10.65
C ASP A 276 -6.99 -24.98 12.08
N GLU A 277 -7.79 -25.47 13.01
CA GLU A 277 -7.48 -25.46 14.45
C GLU A 277 -6.22 -26.26 14.80
N GLU A 278 -5.95 -27.37 14.11
CA GLU A 278 -4.77 -28.20 14.35
C GLU A 278 -3.49 -27.45 13.94
N THR A 279 -3.48 -26.87 12.76
CA THR A 279 -2.36 -26.06 12.25
C THR A 279 -2.14 -24.80 13.10
N GLU A 280 -3.21 -24.12 13.51
CA GLU A 280 -3.15 -22.98 14.42
C GLU A 280 -2.48 -23.37 15.75
N ASN A 281 -2.97 -24.42 16.39
CA ASN A 281 -2.41 -24.88 17.68
C ASN A 281 -0.92 -25.25 17.56
N LYS A 282 -0.50 -25.82 16.44
CA LYS A 282 0.89 -26.17 16.18
C LYS A 282 1.75 -24.90 16.05
N ILE A 283 1.33 -23.96 15.23
CA ILE A 283 2.04 -22.68 15.02
C ILE A 283 2.11 -21.89 16.33
N MET A 284 1.02 -21.81 17.09
CA MET A 284 1.02 -21.10 18.38
C MET A 284 1.97 -21.71 19.41
N ARG A 285 2.05 -23.05 19.49
CA ARG A 285 3.07 -23.70 20.36
C ARG A 285 4.48 -23.32 19.96
N GLU A 286 4.78 -23.29 18.65
CA GLU A 286 6.08 -22.88 18.12
C GLU A 286 6.40 -21.42 18.47
N ILE A 287 5.43 -20.52 18.30
CA ILE A 287 5.58 -19.10 18.65
C ILE A 287 5.84 -18.93 20.16
N TYR A 288 5.10 -19.63 21.01
CA TYR A 288 5.36 -19.57 22.46
C TYR A 288 6.75 -20.10 22.85
N GLN A 289 7.27 -21.09 22.14
CA GLN A 289 8.65 -21.60 22.35
C GLN A 289 9.69 -20.56 21.92
N ILE A 290 9.50 -19.93 20.74
CA ILE A 290 10.41 -18.91 20.21
C ILE A 290 10.40 -17.65 21.09
N SER A 291 9.24 -17.31 21.65
CA SER A 291 9.04 -16.08 22.43
C SER A 291 9.36 -16.21 23.92
N GLN A 292 10.01 -17.30 24.39
CA GLN A 292 10.28 -17.51 25.83
C GLN A 292 11.01 -16.33 26.51
N LYS A 293 11.91 -15.66 25.79
CA LYS A 293 12.70 -14.52 26.28
C LYS A 293 12.26 -13.17 25.69
N LYS A 294 11.15 -13.15 24.93
CA LYS A 294 10.66 -11.97 24.20
C LYS A 294 9.31 -11.54 24.76
N THR A 295 9.00 -10.28 24.63
CA THR A 295 7.64 -9.79 24.86
C THR A 295 6.76 -10.24 23.70
N LEU A 296 5.58 -10.77 24.02
CA LEU A 296 4.64 -11.27 23.02
C LEU A 296 3.29 -10.55 23.14
N ILE A 297 2.86 -9.92 22.05
CA ILE A 297 1.57 -9.22 21.96
C ILE A 297 0.72 -9.97 20.94
N ILE A 298 -0.45 -10.44 21.34
CA ILE A 298 -1.35 -11.23 20.49
C ILE A 298 -2.69 -10.51 20.37
N VAL A 299 -3.17 -10.33 19.15
CA VAL A 299 -4.58 -10.02 18.88
C VAL A 299 -5.26 -11.32 18.52
N ALA A 300 -6.25 -11.73 19.30
CA ALA A 300 -6.90 -13.02 19.12
C ALA A 300 -8.42 -12.94 19.22
N HIS A 301 -9.08 -13.80 18.45
CA HIS A 301 -10.51 -14.06 18.52
C HIS A 301 -10.84 -15.42 19.19
N ARG A 302 -9.86 -16.33 19.25
CA ARG A 302 -10.05 -17.68 19.79
C ARG A 302 -9.39 -17.81 21.16
N LEU A 303 -10.09 -18.43 22.10
CA LEU A 303 -9.59 -18.65 23.46
C LEU A 303 -8.40 -19.63 23.50
N SER A 304 -8.30 -20.57 22.54
CA SER A 304 -7.18 -21.49 22.41
C SER A 304 -5.85 -20.77 22.23
N THR A 305 -5.85 -19.67 21.48
CA THR A 305 -4.66 -18.89 21.11
C THR A 305 -4.04 -18.16 22.31
N ILE A 306 -4.87 -17.75 23.28
CA ILE A 306 -4.46 -16.90 24.42
C ILE A 306 -4.18 -17.69 25.71
N LYS A 307 -4.30 -19.01 25.69
CA LYS A 307 -4.25 -19.88 26.87
C LYS A 307 -2.97 -19.77 27.69
N ASN A 308 -1.87 -19.40 27.04
CA ASN A 308 -0.55 -19.28 27.66
C ASN A 308 -0.11 -17.81 27.79
N CYS A 309 -1.03 -16.84 27.72
CA CYS A 309 -0.74 -15.45 27.99
C CYS A 309 -0.75 -15.17 29.50
N ASP A 310 0.16 -14.31 29.94
CA ASP A 310 0.25 -13.87 31.36
C ASP A 310 -0.91 -12.93 31.70
N LYS A 311 -1.34 -12.09 30.70
CA LYS A 311 -2.47 -11.17 30.86
C LYS A 311 -3.34 -11.14 29.61
N VAL A 312 -4.63 -10.99 29.84
CA VAL A 312 -5.62 -10.83 28.77
C VAL A 312 -6.39 -9.54 28.98
N TYR A 313 -6.31 -8.65 28.01
CA TYR A 313 -7.03 -7.37 28.01
C TYR A 313 -8.21 -7.44 27.07
N ARG A 314 -9.40 -7.12 27.57
CA ARG A 314 -10.60 -7.00 26.75
C ARG A 314 -10.76 -5.57 26.26
N ILE A 315 -10.92 -5.42 24.95
CA ILE A 315 -11.21 -4.11 24.34
C ILE A 315 -12.68 -4.08 23.93
N SER A 316 -13.41 -3.11 24.45
CA SER A 316 -14.81 -2.89 24.13
C SER A 316 -15.08 -1.40 23.97
N LYS A 317 -15.64 -1.01 22.81
CA LYS A 317 -15.96 0.40 22.49
C LYS A 317 -14.79 1.37 22.73
N GLY A 318 -13.56 0.93 22.39
CA GLY A 318 -12.35 1.76 22.54
C GLY A 318 -11.82 1.91 23.97
N MET A 319 -12.33 1.15 24.92
CA MET A 319 -11.83 1.11 26.31
C MET A 319 -11.22 -0.27 26.60
N ILE A 320 -10.16 -0.28 27.42
CA ILE A 320 -9.47 -1.49 27.87
C ILE A 320 -9.95 -1.86 29.27
N SER A 321 -10.24 -3.13 29.49
CA SER A 321 -10.46 -3.74 30.79
C SER A 321 -9.60 -5.01 30.92
N SER A 322 -9.03 -5.23 32.06
CA SER A 322 -8.26 -6.44 32.42
C SER A 322 -9.19 -7.55 32.93
#